data_49ee1fbe1a4bb52c69bf4620ff15d8c1
#
_entry.id   49ee1fbe1a4bb52c69bf4620ff15d8c1
#
_cell.length_a   1.000
_cell.length_b   1.000
_cell.length_c   1.000
_cell.angle_alpha   90.00
_cell.angle_beta   90.00
_cell.angle_gamma   90.00
#
_symmetry.space_group_name_H-M   'P 1'
#
loop_
_entity.id
_entity.type
_entity.pdbx_description
1 polymer ?
#
loop_
_entity_poly.entity_id
_entity_poly.type
_entity_poly.pdbx_seq_one_letter_code
_entity_poly.pdbx_strand_id
1 'polypeptide(L)'
;MFEHIKAAPADPILGLGEAFKSETRENKINLGIGVYKDAQGTTPIMRAVKEAEKRLFDNEKTKNYLTIDGIADYNERTKELLFGKDSEVIKANRARTVQSLGGTGALRIAAEFIKRQTKAQNVWISTPTWPNHNAIFNAVGMTIREYRYYDAERKALDWEHLLEDLSQASEGDVVLLHGCCHNPTGIDPTPEQWQELAALSAKNGWLPLFDFAYQGLANGLDEDAYGLRAFAANHKELLVASSFSKNFGLYNERVGAFTLVAENAEIASTALTQVKSIIRTLYSNPASHGGATVATVLNDPQLRQEWENELTEMRERIKKMRHLFVQLLKEYGAEQDFSFIVEQNGMFSFSGLSPEQVDRLKDEFAIYAVRSGRINVAGITEDNIRYLCESIVKVL
;
A
#
# COMPACT_ATOMS: atom_id res chain seq x y z
N MET A 1 -19.43 -27.85 20.30
CA MET A 1 -19.30 -27.31 18.92
C MET A 1 -17.95 -26.56 18.71
N PHE A 2 -17.48 -25.84 19.73
CA PHE A 2 -16.24 -25.04 19.63
C PHE A 2 -15.01 -25.74 20.25
N GLU A 3 -15.15 -26.92 20.85
CA GLU A 3 -14.09 -27.64 21.54
C GLU A 3 -12.93 -28.04 20.65
N HIS A 4 -13.16 -28.10 19.34
CA HIS A 4 -12.16 -28.48 18.34
C HIS A 4 -11.45 -27.28 17.69
N ILE A 5 -11.84 -26.04 18.04
CA ILE A 5 -11.21 -24.85 17.50
C ILE A 5 -9.81 -24.70 18.10
N LYS A 6 -8.82 -24.66 17.22
CA LYS A 6 -7.43 -24.35 17.60
C LYS A 6 -7.21 -22.84 17.57
N ALA A 7 -6.37 -22.34 18.46
CA ALA A 7 -5.96 -20.94 18.43
C ALA A 7 -5.26 -20.63 17.09
N ALA A 8 -5.65 -19.53 16.48
CA ALA A 8 -4.95 -19.02 15.30
C ALA A 8 -3.54 -18.51 15.69
N PRO A 9 -2.54 -18.63 14.80
CA PRO A 9 -1.24 -18.02 15.04
C PRO A 9 -1.39 -16.48 15.19
N ALA A 10 -0.56 -15.88 16.04
CA ALA A 10 -0.50 -14.44 16.17
C ALA A 10 -0.09 -13.79 14.85
N ASP A 11 -0.72 -12.66 14.52
CA ASP A 11 -0.30 -11.86 13.37
C ASP A 11 1.13 -11.34 13.58
N PRO A 12 2.06 -11.52 12.63
CA PRO A 12 3.47 -11.17 12.82
C PRO A 12 3.73 -9.66 12.96
N ILE A 13 2.79 -8.82 12.52
CA ILE A 13 2.92 -7.35 12.61
C ILE A 13 2.15 -6.82 13.82
N LEU A 14 0.90 -7.22 14.00
CA LEU A 14 0.07 -6.76 15.11
C LEU A 14 0.56 -7.29 16.46
N GLY A 15 1.06 -8.52 16.50
CA GLY A 15 1.67 -9.11 17.69
C GLY A 15 2.91 -8.35 18.18
N LEU A 16 3.72 -7.76 17.27
CA LEU A 16 4.82 -6.86 17.65
C LEU A 16 4.32 -5.59 18.35
N GLY A 17 3.18 -5.06 17.92
CA GLY A 17 2.55 -3.91 18.54
C GLY A 17 2.11 -4.17 19.99
N GLU A 18 1.57 -5.34 20.26
CA GLU A 18 1.19 -5.76 21.62
C GLU A 18 2.42 -5.98 22.50
N ALA A 19 3.44 -6.66 21.99
CA ALA A 19 4.71 -6.84 22.70
C ALA A 19 5.38 -5.52 23.02
N PHE A 20 5.40 -4.57 22.08
CA PHE A 20 5.94 -3.22 22.31
C PHE A 20 5.16 -2.45 23.38
N LYS A 21 3.85 -2.57 23.46
CA LYS A 21 3.03 -1.92 24.49
C LYS A 21 3.39 -2.43 25.90
N SER A 22 3.69 -3.73 26.01
CA SER A 22 4.05 -4.39 27.25
C SER A 22 5.52 -4.17 27.65
N GLU A 23 6.36 -3.63 26.77
CA GLU A 23 7.77 -3.31 27.06
C GLU A 23 7.89 -2.16 28.05
N THR A 24 8.69 -2.35 29.08
CA THR A 24 8.86 -1.38 30.19
C THR A 24 10.12 -0.54 30.10
N ARG A 25 11.08 -0.92 29.23
CA ARG A 25 12.31 -0.14 29.03
C ARG A 25 11.99 1.22 28.41
N GLU A 26 12.64 2.29 28.89
CA GLU A 26 12.40 3.66 28.43
C GLU A 26 12.87 3.87 26.99
N ASN A 27 14.04 3.34 26.62
CA ASN A 27 14.61 3.46 25.28
C ASN A 27 14.06 2.36 24.35
N LYS A 28 12.76 2.36 24.10
CA LYS A 28 12.13 1.40 23.19
C LYS A 28 11.74 2.03 21.85
N ILE A 29 11.95 1.31 20.74
CA ILE A 29 11.63 1.77 19.39
C ILE A 29 10.75 0.75 18.69
N ASN A 30 9.66 1.20 18.06
CA ASN A 30 8.80 0.34 17.23
C ASN A 30 8.94 0.71 15.74
N LEU A 31 9.56 -0.18 14.98
CA LEU A 31 9.71 -0.10 13.54
C LEU A 31 8.92 -1.20 12.82
N GLY A 32 8.08 -1.96 13.53
CA GLY A 32 7.24 -3.01 12.96
C GLY A 32 5.93 -2.49 12.36
N ILE A 33 5.32 -1.46 12.96
CA ILE A 33 4.01 -0.93 12.55
C ILE A 33 4.17 0.07 11.41
N GLY A 34 3.38 -0.11 10.34
CA GLY A 34 3.41 0.73 9.15
C GLY A 34 2.57 2.00 9.26
N VAL A 35 2.94 2.91 10.17
CA VAL A 35 2.36 4.25 10.29
C VAL A 35 3.46 5.30 10.16
N TYR A 36 3.10 6.46 9.58
CA TYR A 36 3.97 7.62 9.56
C TYR A 36 4.05 8.24 10.95
N LYS A 37 5.24 8.69 11.32
CA LYS A 37 5.48 9.48 12.52
C LYS A 37 6.17 10.79 12.16
N ASP A 38 5.77 11.86 12.84
CA ASP A 38 6.41 13.17 12.74
C ASP A 38 7.74 13.23 13.54
N ALA A 39 8.35 14.40 13.60
CA ALA A 39 9.59 14.61 14.36
C ALA A 39 9.44 14.31 15.86
N GLN A 40 8.22 14.44 16.40
CA GLN A 40 7.89 14.17 17.81
C GLN A 40 7.56 12.70 18.07
N GLY A 41 7.63 11.84 17.03
CA GLY A 41 7.31 10.41 17.15
C GLY A 41 5.80 10.12 17.25
N THR A 42 4.94 11.08 16.92
CA THR A 42 3.48 10.91 16.90
C THR A 42 2.98 10.69 15.49
N THR A 43 1.80 10.08 15.33
CA THR A 43 1.09 9.98 14.06
C THR A 43 0.17 11.19 13.94
N PRO A 44 0.54 12.23 13.16
CA PRO A 44 -0.23 13.47 13.13
C PRO A 44 -1.54 13.29 12.37
N ILE A 45 -2.53 14.11 12.71
CA ILE A 45 -3.68 14.35 11.83
C ILE A 45 -3.30 15.51 10.90
N MET A 46 -3.40 15.30 9.60
CA MET A 46 -3.06 16.31 8.60
C MET A 46 -3.94 17.57 8.75
N ARG A 47 -3.37 18.75 8.52
CA ARG A 47 -4.08 20.05 8.65
C ARG A 47 -5.28 20.11 7.69
N ALA A 48 -5.10 19.67 6.45
CA ALA A 48 -6.18 19.59 5.47
C ALA A 48 -7.31 18.66 5.93
N VAL A 49 -6.98 17.54 6.57
CA VAL A 49 -7.97 16.61 7.16
C VAL A 49 -8.74 17.28 8.29
N LYS A 50 -8.04 17.96 9.22
CA LYS A 50 -8.71 18.66 10.33
C LYS A 50 -9.67 19.74 9.86
N GLU A 51 -9.29 20.51 8.86
CA GLU A 51 -10.17 21.54 8.28
C GLU A 51 -11.37 20.90 7.55
N ALA A 52 -11.17 19.81 6.82
CA ALA A 52 -12.27 19.08 6.19
C ALA A 52 -13.25 18.50 7.22
N GLU A 53 -12.74 17.89 8.30
CA GLU A 53 -13.58 17.40 9.41
C GLU A 53 -14.42 18.51 10.03
N LYS A 54 -13.84 19.70 10.26
CA LYS A 54 -14.57 20.86 10.78
C LYS A 54 -15.69 21.28 9.84
N ARG A 55 -15.42 21.35 8.53
CA ARG A 55 -16.47 21.69 7.54
C ARG A 55 -17.58 20.65 7.51
N LEU A 56 -17.24 19.37 7.65
CA LEU A 56 -18.23 18.29 7.73
C LEU A 56 -19.08 18.42 9.00
N PHE A 57 -18.46 18.67 10.15
CA PHE A 57 -19.15 18.88 11.41
C PHE A 57 -20.18 20.02 11.32
N ASP A 58 -19.79 21.14 10.71
CA ASP A 58 -20.67 22.31 10.59
C ASP A 58 -21.82 22.12 9.57
N ASN A 59 -21.63 21.30 8.54
CA ASN A 59 -22.54 21.19 7.40
C ASN A 59 -23.30 19.86 7.31
N GLU A 60 -22.85 18.79 7.97
CA GLU A 60 -23.50 17.49 7.93
C GLU A 60 -24.86 17.53 8.63
N LYS A 61 -25.93 17.08 7.92
CA LYS A 61 -27.30 17.16 8.42
C LYS A 61 -27.97 15.80 8.62
N THR A 62 -27.32 14.70 8.22
CA THR A 62 -27.90 13.38 8.25
C THR A 62 -26.86 12.29 8.42
N LYS A 63 -27.25 11.20 9.04
CA LYS A 63 -26.49 9.94 9.14
C LYS A 63 -27.17 8.80 8.36
N ASN A 64 -27.91 9.14 7.30
CA ASN A 64 -28.52 8.15 6.43
C ASN A 64 -27.44 7.29 5.75
N TYR A 65 -27.84 6.06 5.38
CA TYR A 65 -26.98 5.17 4.63
C TYR A 65 -26.51 5.80 3.32
N LEU A 66 -25.23 5.59 2.99
CA LEU A 66 -24.72 5.86 1.66
C LEU A 66 -25.26 4.84 0.63
N THR A 67 -25.10 5.14 -0.63
CA THR A 67 -25.28 4.16 -1.71
C THR A 67 -24.24 3.03 -1.57
N ILE A 68 -24.51 1.90 -2.22
CA ILE A 68 -23.63 0.71 -2.14
C ILE A 68 -22.20 1.04 -2.63
N ASP A 69 -22.08 1.89 -3.65
CA ASP A 69 -20.80 2.36 -4.22
C ASP A 69 -20.16 3.51 -3.44
N GLY A 70 -20.84 4.05 -2.43
CA GLY A 70 -20.32 5.12 -1.59
C GLY A 70 -20.57 6.53 -2.14
N ILE A 71 -19.70 7.47 -1.79
CA ILE A 71 -19.83 8.89 -2.12
C ILE A 71 -19.38 9.12 -3.57
N ALA A 72 -20.26 9.69 -4.40
CA ALA A 72 -19.99 9.89 -5.83
C ALA A 72 -18.74 10.77 -6.08
N ASP A 73 -18.64 11.91 -5.39
CA ASP A 73 -17.47 12.80 -5.51
C ASP A 73 -16.17 12.12 -5.08
N TYR A 74 -16.20 11.32 -4.01
CA TYR A 74 -15.06 10.51 -3.59
C TYR A 74 -14.60 9.57 -4.70
N ASN A 75 -15.54 8.86 -5.32
CA ASN A 75 -15.24 7.92 -6.40
C ASN A 75 -14.65 8.63 -7.63
N GLU A 76 -15.19 9.80 -8.00
CA GLU A 76 -14.67 10.59 -9.13
C GLU A 76 -13.25 11.11 -8.85
N ARG A 77 -13.01 11.72 -7.68
CA ARG A 77 -11.68 12.25 -7.33
C ARG A 77 -10.65 11.13 -7.19
N THR A 78 -11.05 9.96 -6.70
CA THR A 78 -10.16 8.78 -6.66
C THR A 78 -9.71 8.35 -8.06
N LYS A 79 -10.63 8.26 -9.03
CA LYS A 79 -10.28 7.96 -10.43
C LYS A 79 -9.30 8.99 -11.02
N GLU A 80 -9.54 10.26 -10.77
CA GLU A 80 -8.66 11.34 -11.25
C GLU A 80 -7.26 11.25 -10.64
N LEU A 81 -7.13 10.89 -9.37
CA LEU A 81 -5.82 10.67 -8.74
C LEU A 81 -5.08 9.49 -9.38
N LEU A 82 -5.78 8.40 -9.65
CA LEU A 82 -5.19 7.19 -10.21
C LEU A 82 -4.72 7.41 -11.65
N PHE A 83 -5.61 7.89 -12.52
CA PHE A 83 -5.37 7.89 -13.96
C PHE A 83 -4.98 9.25 -14.55
N GLY A 84 -5.17 10.32 -13.80
CA GLY A 84 -5.08 11.69 -14.32
C GLY A 84 -6.39 12.13 -14.98
N LYS A 85 -6.83 13.35 -14.67
CA LYS A 85 -8.10 13.93 -15.11
C LYS A 85 -8.32 13.88 -16.64
N ASP A 86 -7.23 14.05 -17.38
CA ASP A 86 -7.26 14.15 -18.86
C ASP A 86 -6.95 12.82 -19.57
N SER A 87 -6.82 11.73 -18.84
CA SER A 87 -6.51 10.42 -19.42
C SER A 87 -7.64 9.88 -20.30
N GLU A 88 -7.30 9.04 -21.27
CA GLU A 88 -8.26 8.37 -22.13
C GLU A 88 -9.24 7.48 -21.34
N VAL A 89 -8.76 6.83 -20.30
CA VAL A 89 -9.60 5.98 -19.42
C VAL A 89 -10.73 6.78 -18.79
N ILE A 90 -10.46 8.03 -18.39
CA ILE A 90 -11.46 8.94 -17.81
C ILE A 90 -12.38 9.48 -18.91
N LYS A 91 -11.82 10.00 -20.01
CA LYS A 91 -12.59 10.59 -21.12
C LYS A 91 -13.52 9.58 -21.79
N ALA A 92 -13.08 8.37 -21.97
CA ALA A 92 -13.89 7.28 -22.53
C ALA A 92 -14.83 6.64 -21.50
N ASN A 93 -14.85 7.13 -20.27
CA ASN A 93 -15.70 6.63 -19.18
C ASN A 93 -15.55 5.11 -18.94
N ARG A 94 -14.33 4.59 -19.07
CA ARG A 94 -13.99 3.19 -18.94
C ARG A 94 -13.76 2.72 -17.49
N ALA A 95 -13.50 3.64 -16.56
CA ALA A 95 -13.27 3.34 -15.17
C ALA A 95 -14.54 3.46 -14.32
N ARG A 96 -14.69 2.55 -13.35
CA ARG A 96 -15.69 2.61 -12.28
C ARG A 96 -15.02 2.40 -10.95
N THR A 97 -15.31 3.29 -10.01
CA THR A 97 -14.75 3.25 -8.65
C THR A 97 -15.87 3.11 -7.63
N VAL A 98 -15.60 2.34 -6.60
CA VAL A 98 -16.44 2.19 -5.41
C VAL A 98 -15.63 2.43 -4.16
N GLN A 99 -16.22 3.10 -3.19
CA GLN A 99 -15.63 3.28 -1.86
C GLN A 99 -15.57 1.94 -1.12
N SER A 100 -14.47 1.67 -0.43
CA SER A 100 -14.24 0.43 0.30
C SER A 100 -13.75 0.67 1.74
N LEU A 101 -13.77 -0.38 2.55
CA LEU A 101 -13.25 -0.37 3.92
C LEU A 101 -11.72 -0.50 3.93
N GLY A 102 -11.03 0.57 3.51
CA GLY A 102 -9.58 0.60 3.34
C GLY A 102 -9.11 -0.24 2.15
N GLY A 103 -7.78 -0.32 1.98
CA GLY A 103 -7.15 -1.13 0.93
C GLY A 103 -7.45 -2.63 1.06
N THR A 104 -7.51 -3.14 2.28
CA THR A 104 -7.87 -4.56 2.54
C THR A 104 -9.28 -4.87 2.02
N GLY A 105 -10.26 -3.97 2.29
CA GLY A 105 -11.61 -4.11 1.75
C GLY A 105 -11.63 -4.06 0.22
N ALA A 106 -10.82 -3.17 -0.38
CA ALA A 106 -10.70 -3.09 -1.83
C ALA A 106 -10.12 -4.37 -2.45
N LEU A 107 -9.06 -4.93 -1.87
CA LEU A 107 -8.48 -6.20 -2.29
C LEU A 107 -9.46 -7.37 -2.13
N ARG A 108 -10.25 -7.38 -1.05
CA ARG A 108 -11.29 -8.40 -0.86
C ARG A 108 -12.38 -8.29 -1.94
N ILE A 109 -12.82 -7.10 -2.29
CA ILE A 109 -13.77 -6.87 -3.40
C ILE A 109 -13.17 -7.37 -4.71
N ALA A 110 -11.90 -7.02 -4.98
CA ALA A 110 -11.17 -7.49 -6.17
C ALA A 110 -11.15 -9.03 -6.24
N ALA A 111 -10.75 -9.69 -5.16
CA ALA A 111 -10.65 -11.15 -5.09
C ALA A 111 -12.01 -11.83 -5.32
N GLU A 112 -13.08 -11.33 -4.70
CA GLU A 112 -14.45 -11.83 -4.92
C GLU A 112 -14.92 -11.59 -6.36
N PHE A 113 -14.63 -10.40 -6.91
CA PHE A 113 -14.99 -10.05 -8.29
C PHE A 113 -14.27 -10.97 -9.28
N ILE A 114 -12.96 -11.14 -9.16
CA ILE A 114 -12.17 -12.03 -10.00
C ILE A 114 -12.75 -13.44 -9.95
N LYS A 115 -12.93 -13.98 -8.74
CA LYS A 115 -13.40 -15.36 -8.55
C LYS A 115 -14.80 -15.61 -9.11
N ARG A 116 -15.70 -14.63 -9.01
CA ARG A 116 -17.10 -14.79 -9.43
C ARG A 116 -17.35 -14.43 -10.88
N GLN A 117 -16.58 -13.48 -11.44
CA GLN A 117 -16.91 -12.85 -12.72
C GLN A 117 -15.90 -13.17 -13.83
N THR A 118 -14.77 -13.81 -13.49
CA THR A 118 -13.75 -14.20 -14.47
C THR A 118 -13.50 -15.71 -14.44
N LYS A 119 -12.74 -16.20 -15.42
CA LYS A 119 -12.27 -17.60 -15.44
C LYS A 119 -10.97 -17.80 -14.67
N ALA A 120 -10.41 -16.73 -14.09
CA ALA A 120 -9.13 -16.78 -13.43
C ALA A 120 -9.15 -17.72 -12.20
N GLN A 121 -8.17 -18.61 -12.13
CA GLN A 121 -7.97 -19.52 -11.01
C GLN A 121 -6.70 -19.19 -10.23
N ASN A 122 -5.71 -18.58 -10.88
CA ASN A 122 -4.42 -18.26 -10.29
C ASN A 122 -4.29 -16.76 -10.07
N VAL A 123 -3.65 -16.39 -8.96
CA VAL A 123 -3.13 -15.05 -8.73
C VAL A 123 -1.62 -15.14 -8.50
N TRP A 124 -0.86 -14.39 -9.28
CA TRP A 124 0.57 -14.26 -9.14
C TRP A 124 0.90 -13.13 -8.18
N ILE A 125 1.71 -13.42 -7.16
CA ILE A 125 2.05 -12.50 -6.07
C ILE A 125 3.57 -12.44 -5.94
N SER A 126 4.12 -11.25 -5.70
CA SER A 126 5.57 -11.08 -5.53
C SER A 126 6.11 -11.81 -4.30
N THR A 127 7.32 -12.33 -4.41
CA THR A 127 8.05 -12.87 -3.27
C THR A 127 9.29 -12.00 -2.99
N PRO A 128 9.32 -11.30 -1.84
CA PRO A 128 8.30 -11.21 -0.78
C PRO A 128 7.11 -10.30 -1.14
N THR A 129 6.08 -10.33 -0.31
CA THR A 129 4.91 -9.44 -0.40
C THR A 129 4.35 -9.12 0.98
N TRP A 130 3.35 -8.24 1.04
CA TRP A 130 2.55 -8.04 2.25
C TRP A 130 1.79 -9.34 2.60
N PRO A 131 2.00 -9.92 3.80
CA PRO A 131 1.49 -11.26 4.11
C PRO A 131 -0.02 -11.44 3.94
N ASN A 132 -0.79 -10.35 4.10
CA ASN A 132 -2.25 -10.41 3.98
C ASN A 132 -2.74 -10.65 2.54
N HIS A 133 -1.91 -10.43 1.51
CA HIS A 133 -2.27 -10.78 0.14
C HIS A 133 -2.61 -12.27 0.03
N ASN A 134 -1.75 -13.14 0.55
CA ASN A 134 -1.98 -14.58 0.56
C ASN A 134 -3.30 -14.95 1.26
N ALA A 135 -3.56 -14.36 2.43
CA ALA A 135 -4.76 -14.64 3.21
C ALA A 135 -6.05 -14.22 2.47
N ILE A 136 -6.03 -13.04 1.81
CA ILE A 136 -7.19 -12.51 1.08
C ILE A 136 -7.56 -13.43 -0.09
N PHE A 137 -6.58 -13.83 -0.93
CA PHE A 137 -6.84 -14.65 -2.10
C PHE A 137 -7.14 -16.10 -1.77
N ASN A 138 -6.48 -16.66 -0.75
CA ASN A 138 -6.81 -17.98 -0.22
C ASN A 138 -8.26 -18.05 0.31
N ALA A 139 -8.74 -16.97 0.95
CA ALA A 139 -10.10 -16.91 1.50
C ALA A 139 -11.20 -17.00 0.44
N VAL A 140 -10.91 -16.70 -0.82
CA VAL A 140 -11.85 -16.87 -1.96
C VAL A 140 -11.55 -18.11 -2.79
N GLY A 141 -10.57 -18.93 -2.36
CA GLY A 141 -10.22 -20.18 -3.04
C GLY A 141 -9.50 -19.97 -4.37
N MET A 142 -8.67 -18.93 -4.49
CA MET A 142 -7.75 -18.77 -5.62
C MET A 142 -6.44 -19.50 -5.34
N THR A 143 -5.83 -20.04 -6.39
CA THR A 143 -4.49 -20.64 -6.30
C THR A 143 -3.44 -19.53 -6.38
N ILE A 144 -2.54 -19.50 -5.39
CA ILE A 144 -1.44 -18.55 -5.36
C ILE A 144 -0.27 -19.12 -6.16
N ARG A 145 0.27 -18.29 -7.06
CA ARG A 145 1.54 -18.46 -7.74
C ARG A 145 2.48 -17.35 -7.26
N GLU A 146 3.75 -17.63 -7.21
CA GLU A 146 4.75 -16.64 -6.79
C GLU A 146 5.63 -16.24 -7.96
N TYR A 147 6.03 -14.96 -8.00
CA TYR A 147 7.07 -14.47 -8.88
C TYR A 147 8.19 -13.82 -8.06
N ARG A 148 9.42 -14.08 -8.45
CA ARG A 148 10.61 -13.51 -7.80
C ARG A 148 10.63 -12.00 -8.00
N TYR A 149 10.87 -11.29 -6.93
CA TYR A 149 10.86 -9.83 -6.93
C TYR A 149 12.12 -9.22 -6.34
N TYR A 150 12.72 -9.86 -5.35
CA TYR A 150 13.82 -9.32 -4.57
C TYR A 150 15.02 -10.25 -4.60
N ASP A 151 16.17 -9.70 -5.03
CA ASP A 151 17.47 -10.34 -4.93
C ASP A 151 18.11 -9.96 -3.58
N ALA A 152 18.21 -10.90 -2.67
CA ALA A 152 18.74 -10.68 -1.33
C ALA A 152 20.26 -10.45 -1.31
N GLU A 153 21.00 -10.96 -2.30
CA GLU A 153 22.46 -10.77 -2.41
C GLU A 153 22.78 -9.37 -2.94
N ARG A 154 22.09 -8.95 -4.00
CA ARG A 154 22.25 -7.62 -4.61
C ARG A 154 21.46 -6.53 -3.85
N LYS A 155 20.51 -6.91 -2.99
CA LYS A 155 19.58 -6.01 -2.29
C LYS A 155 18.84 -5.08 -3.26
N ALA A 156 18.39 -5.64 -4.36
CA ALA A 156 17.81 -4.97 -5.51
C ALA A 156 16.59 -5.72 -6.07
N LEU A 157 15.91 -5.11 -7.06
CA LEU A 157 14.88 -5.78 -7.83
C LEU A 157 15.49 -6.93 -8.65
N ASP A 158 14.93 -8.12 -8.53
CA ASP A 158 15.31 -9.29 -9.31
C ASP A 158 14.61 -9.29 -10.67
N TRP A 159 14.98 -8.34 -11.51
CA TRP A 159 14.26 -8.04 -12.73
C TRP A 159 14.23 -9.20 -13.74
N GLU A 160 15.36 -9.86 -13.92
CA GLU A 160 15.49 -10.97 -14.89
C GLU A 160 14.57 -12.13 -14.52
N HIS A 161 14.60 -12.54 -13.26
CA HIS A 161 13.77 -13.65 -12.79
C HIS A 161 12.30 -13.26 -12.64
N LEU A 162 12.00 -11.98 -12.35
CA LEU A 162 10.64 -11.47 -12.36
C LEU A 162 10.00 -11.63 -13.75
N LEU A 163 10.72 -11.23 -14.80
CA LEU A 163 10.26 -11.38 -16.19
C LEU A 163 10.15 -12.85 -16.58
N GLU A 164 11.12 -13.69 -16.18
CA GLU A 164 11.07 -15.13 -16.44
C GLU A 164 9.80 -15.76 -15.83
N ASP A 165 9.52 -15.48 -14.56
CA ASP A 165 8.36 -16.02 -13.87
C ASP A 165 7.05 -15.50 -14.50
N LEU A 166 6.91 -14.18 -14.70
CA LEU A 166 5.72 -13.59 -15.26
C LEU A 166 5.52 -13.87 -16.77
N SER A 167 6.56 -14.32 -17.46
CA SER A 167 6.40 -14.84 -18.83
C SER A 167 5.58 -16.13 -18.88
N GLN A 168 5.46 -16.84 -17.76
CA GLN A 168 4.63 -18.05 -17.62
C GLN A 168 3.17 -17.73 -17.31
N ALA A 169 2.87 -16.51 -16.82
CA ALA A 169 1.50 -16.06 -16.63
C ALA A 169 0.81 -15.82 -17.98
N SER A 170 -0.45 -16.18 -18.08
CA SER A 170 -1.19 -16.21 -19.34
C SER A 170 -2.61 -15.69 -19.18
N GLU A 171 -3.37 -15.67 -20.27
CA GLU A 171 -4.80 -15.39 -20.23
C GLU A 171 -5.52 -16.27 -19.21
N GLY A 172 -6.30 -15.66 -18.32
CA GLY A 172 -6.96 -16.34 -17.22
C GLY A 172 -6.16 -16.34 -15.91
N ASP A 173 -4.96 -15.77 -15.87
CA ASP A 173 -4.23 -15.46 -14.66
C ASP A 173 -4.42 -14.00 -14.25
N VAL A 174 -4.27 -13.73 -12.96
CA VAL A 174 -4.19 -12.38 -12.39
C VAL A 174 -2.78 -12.16 -11.87
N VAL A 175 -2.19 -11.00 -12.13
CA VAL A 175 -0.92 -10.61 -11.52
C VAL A 175 -1.13 -9.42 -10.61
N LEU A 176 -0.82 -9.59 -9.31
CA LEU A 176 -0.87 -8.53 -8.33
C LEU A 176 0.46 -7.77 -8.34
N LEU A 177 0.37 -6.47 -8.61
CA LEU A 177 1.48 -5.54 -8.66
C LEU A 177 1.32 -4.48 -7.57
N HIS A 178 2.42 -4.11 -6.90
CA HIS A 178 2.42 -2.95 -6.02
C HIS A 178 2.62 -1.70 -6.88
N GLY A 179 1.71 -0.74 -6.82
CA GLY A 179 1.75 0.45 -7.68
C GLY A 179 2.95 1.36 -7.43
N CYS A 180 3.38 1.46 -6.17
CA CYS A 180 4.60 2.12 -5.72
C CYS A 180 4.93 1.70 -4.29
N CYS A 181 6.14 2.01 -3.82
CA CYS A 181 6.59 1.75 -2.44
C CYS A 181 6.36 0.29 -2.04
N HIS A 182 6.88 -0.64 -2.82
CA HIS A 182 6.66 -2.07 -2.63
C HIS A 182 6.85 -2.50 -1.17
N ASN A 183 5.82 -3.12 -0.61
CA ASN A 183 5.85 -3.64 0.76
C ASN A 183 6.18 -5.15 0.72
N PRO A 184 7.32 -5.63 1.24
CA PRO A 184 8.16 -4.99 2.29
C PRO A 184 9.46 -4.33 1.80
N THR A 185 9.82 -4.39 0.52
CA THR A 185 11.18 -4.10 0.07
C THR A 185 11.51 -2.61 -0.09
N GLY A 186 10.52 -1.77 -0.37
CA GLY A 186 10.73 -0.38 -0.77
C GLY A 186 11.33 -0.20 -2.16
N ILE A 187 11.48 -1.25 -2.94
CA ILE A 187 12.08 -1.23 -4.27
C ILE A 187 10.98 -1.27 -5.33
N ASP A 188 11.00 -0.32 -6.23
CA ASP A 188 10.01 -0.22 -7.31
C ASP A 188 10.70 -0.36 -8.68
N PRO A 189 9.99 -0.87 -9.71
CA PRO A 189 10.48 -0.86 -11.08
C PRO A 189 10.72 0.57 -11.59
N THR A 190 11.72 0.74 -12.47
CA THR A 190 11.92 2.01 -13.18
C THR A 190 10.81 2.28 -14.19
N PRO A 191 10.68 3.51 -14.73
CA PRO A 191 9.71 3.79 -15.79
C PRO A 191 9.85 2.87 -17.00
N GLU A 192 11.08 2.54 -17.42
CA GLU A 192 11.35 1.65 -18.53
C GLU A 192 10.91 0.21 -18.21
N GLN A 193 11.19 -0.25 -17.00
CA GLN A 193 10.76 -1.57 -16.52
C GLN A 193 9.24 -1.67 -16.43
N TRP A 194 8.55 -0.61 -16.00
CA TRP A 194 7.09 -0.55 -16.03
C TRP A 194 6.51 -0.68 -17.45
N GLN A 195 7.14 -0.03 -18.45
CA GLN A 195 6.74 -0.15 -19.85
C GLN A 195 6.96 -1.58 -20.38
N GLU A 196 8.11 -2.18 -20.07
CA GLU A 196 8.42 -3.55 -20.46
C GLU A 196 7.43 -4.55 -19.85
N LEU A 197 7.09 -4.38 -18.55
CA LEU A 197 6.13 -5.23 -17.85
C LEU A 197 4.70 -5.07 -18.40
N ALA A 198 4.30 -3.85 -18.73
CA ALA A 198 3.01 -3.59 -19.38
C ALA A 198 2.92 -4.24 -20.76
N ALA A 199 4.01 -4.20 -21.55
CA ALA A 199 4.08 -4.87 -22.84
C ALA A 199 4.02 -6.40 -22.70
N LEU A 200 4.73 -6.98 -21.73
CA LEU A 200 4.67 -8.41 -21.42
C LEU A 200 3.24 -8.83 -21.04
N SER A 201 2.59 -8.06 -20.18
CA SER A 201 1.21 -8.29 -19.74
C SER A 201 0.23 -8.28 -20.92
N ALA A 202 0.32 -7.25 -21.77
CA ALA A 202 -0.54 -7.12 -22.93
C ALA A 202 -0.34 -8.27 -23.94
N LYS A 203 0.91 -8.74 -24.10
CA LYS A 203 1.26 -9.88 -24.96
C LYS A 203 0.70 -11.20 -24.42
N ASN A 204 0.81 -11.43 -23.12
CA ASN A 204 0.43 -12.70 -22.50
C ASN A 204 -1.04 -12.75 -22.07
N GLY A 205 -1.72 -11.59 -22.00
CA GLY A 205 -3.13 -11.48 -21.72
C GLY A 205 -3.56 -11.70 -20.27
N TRP A 206 -2.63 -11.67 -19.29
CA TRP A 206 -3.02 -11.76 -17.88
C TRP A 206 -3.63 -10.44 -17.37
N LEU A 207 -4.55 -10.55 -16.40
CA LEU A 207 -5.25 -9.41 -15.81
C LEU A 207 -4.39 -8.72 -14.76
N PRO A 208 -4.02 -7.43 -14.93
CA PRO A 208 -3.31 -6.67 -13.91
C PRO A 208 -4.23 -6.28 -12.75
N LEU A 209 -3.76 -6.50 -11.52
CA LEU A 209 -4.36 -5.98 -10.29
C LEU A 209 -3.31 -5.17 -9.53
N PHE A 210 -3.53 -3.87 -9.38
CA PHE A 210 -2.65 -3.00 -8.61
C PHE A 210 -3.12 -2.87 -7.16
N ASP A 211 -2.22 -3.16 -6.21
CA ASP A 211 -2.33 -2.68 -4.83
C ASP A 211 -1.64 -1.31 -4.74
N PHE A 212 -2.43 -0.27 -4.47
CA PHE A 212 -1.98 1.11 -4.55
C PHE A 212 -2.25 1.87 -3.24
N ALA A 213 -1.48 1.52 -2.20
CA ALA A 213 -1.68 2.02 -0.84
C ALA A 213 -0.79 3.22 -0.48
N TYR A 214 0.17 3.62 -1.32
CA TYR A 214 1.23 4.57 -0.96
C TYR A 214 1.40 5.72 -1.94
N GLN A 215 0.44 6.00 -2.80
CA GLN A 215 0.52 7.08 -3.80
C GLN A 215 0.89 8.42 -3.14
N GLY A 216 1.95 9.06 -3.65
CA GLY A 216 2.49 10.31 -3.17
C GLY A 216 3.63 10.18 -2.15
N LEU A 217 3.96 8.96 -1.70
CA LEU A 217 5.01 8.73 -0.68
C LEU A 217 6.36 8.28 -1.25
N ALA A 218 6.48 8.04 -2.55
CA ALA A 218 7.77 7.77 -3.20
C ALA A 218 8.36 9.05 -3.82
N ASN A 219 7.80 9.55 -4.91
CA ASN A 219 8.33 10.67 -5.67
C ASN A 219 7.30 11.79 -5.90
N GLY A 220 6.01 11.49 -5.87
CA GLY A 220 4.92 12.43 -6.09
C GLY A 220 3.65 11.70 -6.47
N LEU A 221 2.53 12.41 -6.53
CA LEU A 221 1.23 11.79 -6.85
C LEU A 221 1.19 11.23 -8.27
N ASP A 222 1.73 11.98 -9.24
CA ASP A 222 1.73 11.59 -10.64
C ASP A 222 2.86 10.63 -10.97
N GLU A 223 4.04 10.85 -10.40
CA GLU A 223 5.21 9.99 -10.56
C GLU A 223 4.94 8.58 -10.03
N ASP A 224 4.30 8.48 -8.87
CA ASP A 224 3.98 7.20 -8.24
C ASP A 224 2.89 6.43 -9.00
N ALA A 225 2.06 7.12 -9.78
CA ALA A 225 1.05 6.52 -10.63
C ALA A 225 1.57 6.08 -12.02
N TYR A 226 2.85 6.28 -12.32
CA TYR A 226 3.41 6.01 -13.63
C TYR A 226 3.17 4.56 -14.08
N GLY A 227 3.49 3.58 -13.25
CA GLY A 227 3.31 2.16 -13.56
C GLY A 227 1.85 1.81 -13.87
N LEU A 228 0.93 2.26 -13.03
CA LEU A 228 -0.51 2.07 -13.25
C LEU A 228 -0.97 2.69 -14.58
N ARG A 229 -0.52 3.92 -14.86
CA ARG A 229 -0.90 4.64 -16.10
C ARG A 229 -0.28 4.02 -17.35
N ALA A 230 0.94 3.46 -17.26
CA ALA A 230 1.56 2.70 -18.34
C ALA A 230 0.72 1.46 -18.70
N PHE A 231 0.23 0.73 -17.69
CA PHE A 231 -0.70 -0.38 -17.90
C PHE A 231 -2.04 0.09 -18.45
N ALA A 232 -2.63 1.15 -17.94
CA ALA A 232 -3.91 1.67 -18.40
C ALA A 232 -3.89 2.10 -19.88
N ALA A 233 -2.73 2.57 -20.36
CA ALA A 233 -2.54 2.91 -21.79
C ALA A 233 -2.45 1.67 -22.71
N ASN A 234 -2.06 0.51 -22.17
CA ASN A 234 -1.81 -0.71 -22.94
C ASN A 234 -2.87 -1.80 -22.75
N HIS A 235 -3.80 -1.62 -21.80
CA HIS A 235 -4.77 -2.67 -21.45
C HIS A 235 -6.21 -2.21 -21.63
N LYS A 236 -7.04 -3.16 -22.05
CA LYS A 236 -8.49 -2.97 -22.09
C LYS A 236 -9.11 -3.09 -20.70
N GLU A 237 -8.53 -3.94 -19.86
CA GLU A 237 -9.03 -4.27 -18.53
C GLU A 237 -7.90 -4.27 -17.50
N LEU A 238 -8.15 -3.68 -16.36
CA LEU A 238 -7.29 -3.75 -15.18
C LEU A 238 -8.08 -3.43 -13.91
N LEU A 239 -7.54 -3.82 -12.76
CA LEU A 239 -8.12 -3.61 -11.46
C LEU A 239 -7.16 -2.84 -10.55
N VAL A 240 -7.71 -1.99 -9.68
CA VAL A 240 -6.93 -1.25 -8.68
C VAL A 240 -7.59 -1.33 -7.31
N ALA A 241 -6.83 -1.72 -6.31
CA ALA A 241 -7.18 -1.59 -4.90
C ALA A 241 -6.36 -0.45 -4.29
N SER A 242 -6.96 0.69 -4.04
CA SER A 242 -6.30 1.88 -3.50
C SER A 242 -6.69 2.16 -2.05
N SER A 243 -5.86 2.92 -1.34
CA SER A 243 -6.06 3.23 0.07
C SER A 243 -5.64 4.67 0.38
N PHE A 244 -6.42 5.32 1.23
CA PHE A 244 -6.10 6.63 1.81
C PHE A 244 -5.60 6.55 3.26
N SER A 245 -5.29 5.35 3.74
CA SER A 245 -4.77 5.17 5.10
C SER A 245 -3.46 5.92 5.34
N LYS A 246 -2.55 5.94 4.35
CA LYS A 246 -1.20 6.49 4.52
C LYS A 246 -1.12 7.93 4.01
N ASN A 247 -1.52 8.18 2.78
CA ASN A 247 -1.39 9.50 2.15
C ASN A 247 -2.37 10.56 2.68
N PHE A 248 -3.39 10.17 3.45
CA PHE A 248 -4.25 11.06 4.23
C PHE A 248 -4.09 10.88 5.75
N GLY A 249 -3.27 9.93 6.20
CA GLY A 249 -3.13 9.62 7.61
C GLY A 249 -4.42 9.08 8.28
N LEU A 250 -5.33 8.50 7.50
CA LEU A 250 -6.65 8.03 7.93
C LEU A 250 -6.66 6.53 8.29
N TYR A 251 -5.66 6.08 9.02
CA TYR A 251 -5.45 4.66 9.31
C TYR A 251 -6.65 3.96 9.97
N ASN A 252 -7.29 4.62 10.92
CA ASN A 252 -8.42 4.09 11.68
C ASN A 252 -9.80 4.41 11.06
N GLU A 253 -9.85 5.26 10.04
CA GLU A 253 -11.11 5.61 9.34
C GLU A 253 -11.50 4.59 8.27
N ARG A 254 -10.59 3.67 7.92
CA ARG A 254 -10.81 2.59 6.94
C ARG A 254 -11.30 3.09 5.59
N VAL A 255 -10.54 3.98 4.96
CA VAL A 255 -10.87 4.61 3.68
C VAL A 255 -10.01 4.05 2.55
N GLY A 256 -10.66 3.52 1.54
CA GLY A 256 -10.04 2.98 0.33
C GLY A 256 -11.02 2.93 -0.82
N ALA A 257 -10.58 2.40 -1.95
CA ALA A 257 -11.42 2.26 -3.13
C ALA A 257 -11.02 1.05 -3.97
N PHE A 258 -12.00 0.39 -4.54
CA PHE A 258 -11.79 -0.56 -5.63
C PHE A 258 -12.18 0.11 -6.95
N THR A 259 -11.29 0.07 -7.92
CA THR A 259 -11.53 0.59 -9.26
C THR A 259 -11.33 -0.50 -10.29
N LEU A 260 -12.27 -0.64 -11.21
CA LEU A 260 -12.13 -1.45 -12.40
C LEU A 260 -12.05 -0.57 -13.64
N VAL A 261 -11.23 -0.96 -14.59
CA VAL A 261 -11.20 -0.42 -15.95
C VAL A 261 -11.64 -1.53 -16.89
N ALA A 262 -12.56 -1.23 -17.78
CA ALA A 262 -13.05 -2.15 -18.81
C ALA A 262 -12.79 -1.62 -20.23
N GLU A 263 -13.04 -2.44 -21.23
CA GLU A 263 -12.81 -2.09 -22.63
C GLU A 263 -13.62 -0.86 -23.09
N ASN A 264 -14.84 -0.69 -22.56
CA ASN A 264 -15.70 0.45 -22.83
C ASN A 264 -16.63 0.77 -21.66
N ALA A 265 -17.34 1.88 -21.76
CA ALA A 265 -18.22 2.40 -20.71
C ALA A 265 -19.41 1.47 -20.38
N GLU A 266 -19.94 0.74 -21.35
CA GLU A 266 -21.07 -0.19 -21.17
C GLU A 266 -20.64 -1.41 -20.36
N ILE A 267 -19.53 -2.04 -20.73
CA ILE A 267 -18.94 -3.16 -20.00
C ILE A 267 -18.58 -2.72 -18.59
N ALA A 268 -17.96 -1.55 -18.42
CA ALA A 268 -17.62 -1.00 -17.10
C ALA A 268 -18.87 -0.82 -16.23
N SER A 269 -19.97 -0.33 -16.80
CA SER A 269 -21.24 -0.14 -16.07
C SER A 269 -21.88 -1.47 -15.69
N THR A 270 -21.83 -2.45 -16.55
CA THR A 270 -22.32 -3.81 -16.28
C THR A 270 -21.50 -4.47 -15.18
N ALA A 271 -20.18 -4.40 -15.25
CA ALA A 271 -19.27 -4.93 -14.22
C ALA A 271 -19.50 -4.26 -12.86
N LEU A 272 -19.76 -2.95 -12.83
CA LEU A 272 -20.09 -2.24 -11.59
C LEU A 272 -21.33 -2.84 -10.88
N THR A 273 -22.32 -3.32 -11.59
CA THR A 273 -23.50 -3.95 -10.97
C THR A 273 -23.10 -5.20 -10.18
N GLN A 274 -22.15 -5.97 -10.68
CA GLN A 274 -21.63 -7.16 -9.99
C GLN A 274 -20.78 -6.78 -8.79
N VAL A 275 -19.96 -5.73 -8.90
CA VAL A 275 -19.20 -5.19 -7.75
C VAL A 275 -20.14 -4.73 -6.64
N LYS A 276 -21.22 -4.02 -6.97
CA LYS A 276 -22.26 -3.62 -6.00
C LYS A 276 -22.91 -4.83 -5.31
N SER A 277 -23.20 -5.90 -6.05
CA SER A 277 -23.74 -7.14 -5.48
C SER A 277 -22.77 -7.77 -4.47
N ILE A 278 -21.46 -7.76 -4.77
CA ILE A 278 -20.42 -8.24 -3.86
C ILE A 278 -20.38 -7.37 -2.60
N ILE A 279 -20.31 -6.06 -2.72
CA ILE A 279 -20.29 -5.12 -1.58
C ILE A 279 -21.51 -5.33 -0.69
N ARG A 280 -22.69 -5.49 -1.29
CA ARG A 280 -23.94 -5.72 -0.56
C ARG A 280 -23.86 -6.90 0.40
N THR A 281 -23.12 -7.94 0.04
CA THR A 281 -22.94 -9.13 0.89
C THR A 281 -21.76 -9.04 1.86
N LEU A 282 -20.78 -8.16 1.61
CA LEU A 282 -19.61 -8.01 2.47
C LEU A 282 -19.88 -7.06 3.65
N TYR A 283 -20.41 -5.87 3.36
CA TYR A 283 -20.62 -4.83 4.38
C TYR A 283 -21.81 -3.89 4.06
N SER A 284 -22.64 -4.23 3.09
CA SER A 284 -23.85 -3.50 2.68
C SER A 284 -23.56 -2.18 1.94
N ASN A 285 -22.88 -1.25 2.56
CA ASN A 285 -22.44 0.05 2.07
C ASN A 285 -21.29 0.56 2.96
N PRO A 286 -20.43 1.47 2.46
CA PRO A 286 -19.29 1.93 3.22
C PRO A 286 -19.66 2.93 4.32
N ALA A 287 -18.71 3.17 5.25
CA ALA A 287 -18.78 4.23 6.24
C ALA A 287 -18.59 5.61 5.57
N SER A 288 -19.30 6.63 6.06
CA SER A 288 -19.33 7.95 5.41
C SER A 288 -18.17 8.85 5.79
N HIS A 289 -17.76 8.92 7.07
CA HIS A 289 -16.92 10.00 7.59
C HIS A 289 -15.57 10.14 6.87
N GLY A 290 -14.78 9.09 6.81
CA GLY A 290 -13.47 9.13 6.17
C GLY A 290 -13.54 9.41 4.66
N GLY A 291 -14.53 8.81 3.96
CA GLY A 291 -14.75 9.08 2.53
C GLY A 291 -15.20 10.53 2.27
N ALA A 292 -16.08 11.07 3.11
CA ALA A 292 -16.50 12.46 3.03
C ALA A 292 -15.34 13.43 3.32
N THR A 293 -14.45 13.10 4.26
CA THR A 293 -13.24 13.87 4.55
C THR A 293 -12.32 13.94 3.33
N VAL A 294 -12.03 12.81 2.70
CA VAL A 294 -11.22 12.75 1.47
C VAL A 294 -11.88 13.53 0.34
N ALA A 295 -13.19 13.35 0.10
CA ALA A 295 -13.91 14.07 -0.93
C ALA A 295 -13.89 15.58 -0.70
N THR A 296 -14.05 16.03 0.54
CA THR A 296 -13.98 17.45 0.91
C THR A 296 -12.61 18.07 0.59
N VAL A 297 -11.53 17.37 0.94
CA VAL A 297 -10.17 17.83 0.63
C VAL A 297 -9.95 17.88 -0.88
N LEU A 298 -10.28 16.83 -1.61
CA LEU A 298 -9.98 16.71 -3.04
C LEU A 298 -10.85 17.62 -3.93
N ASN A 299 -12.05 18.02 -3.46
CA ASN A 299 -12.93 18.94 -4.18
C ASN A 299 -12.60 20.41 -3.96
N ASP A 300 -11.92 20.76 -2.88
CA ASP A 300 -11.54 22.14 -2.58
C ASP A 300 -10.09 22.40 -3.03
N PRO A 301 -9.84 23.32 -3.97
CA PRO A 301 -8.48 23.57 -4.46
C PRO A 301 -7.47 24.00 -3.39
N GLN A 302 -7.91 24.71 -2.35
CA GLN A 302 -7.03 25.16 -1.27
C GLN A 302 -6.69 24.01 -0.31
N LEU A 303 -7.69 23.22 0.08
CA LEU A 303 -7.45 22.02 0.92
C LEU A 303 -6.63 20.96 0.18
N ARG A 304 -6.87 20.78 -1.12
CA ARG A 304 -6.09 19.89 -1.94
C ARG A 304 -4.61 20.33 -1.99
N GLN A 305 -4.34 21.60 -2.21
CA GLN A 305 -2.98 22.12 -2.22
C GLN A 305 -2.30 21.97 -0.85
N GLU A 306 -3.03 22.24 0.24
CA GLU A 306 -2.52 22.02 1.61
C GLU A 306 -2.16 20.54 1.84
N TRP A 307 -3.04 19.62 1.45
CA TRP A 307 -2.80 18.18 1.54
C TRP A 307 -1.57 17.76 0.71
N GLU A 308 -1.41 18.24 -0.51
CA GLU A 308 -0.26 17.95 -1.36
C GLU A 308 1.05 18.47 -0.75
N ASN A 309 1.01 19.64 -0.10
CA ASN A 309 2.15 20.20 0.62
C ASN A 309 2.53 19.33 1.83
N GLU A 310 1.54 18.95 2.65
CA GLU A 310 1.75 18.06 3.81
C GLU A 310 2.30 16.69 3.39
N LEU A 311 1.78 16.13 2.30
CA LEU A 311 2.25 14.87 1.75
C LEU A 311 3.71 14.96 1.26
N THR A 312 4.09 16.13 0.69
CA THR A 312 5.47 16.43 0.32
C THR A 312 6.37 16.53 1.55
N GLU A 313 5.93 17.21 2.62
CA GLU A 313 6.66 17.27 3.89
C GLU A 313 6.92 15.85 4.45
N MET A 314 5.90 14.98 4.43
CA MET A 314 6.04 13.59 4.88
C MET A 314 7.06 12.80 4.03
N ARG A 315 6.97 12.89 2.71
CA ARG A 315 7.86 12.23 1.78
C ARG A 315 9.31 12.67 1.95
N GLU A 316 9.56 13.97 2.00
CA GLU A 316 10.90 14.52 2.14
C GLU A 316 11.52 14.18 3.52
N ARG A 317 10.68 14.14 4.57
CA ARG A 317 11.15 13.69 5.88
C ARG A 317 11.55 12.21 5.86
N ILE A 318 10.79 11.33 5.23
CA ILE A 318 11.15 9.91 5.08
C ILE A 318 12.49 9.78 4.33
N LYS A 319 12.67 10.50 3.24
CA LYS A 319 13.94 10.52 2.48
C LYS A 319 15.10 11.01 3.36
N LYS A 320 14.92 12.10 4.09
CA LYS A 320 15.91 12.60 5.05
C LYS A 320 16.32 11.55 6.07
N MET A 321 15.36 10.82 6.63
CA MET A 321 15.64 9.77 7.61
C MET A 321 16.40 8.60 6.99
N ARG A 322 16.15 8.23 5.75
CA ARG A 322 16.94 7.20 5.02
C ARG A 322 18.41 7.62 4.90
N HIS A 323 18.67 8.84 4.45
CA HIS A 323 20.03 9.36 4.30
C HIS A 323 20.75 9.42 5.65
N LEU A 324 20.11 9.97 6.67
CA LEU A 324 20.68 10.08 8.01
C LEU A 324 20.95 8.71 8.64
N PHE A 325 20.07 7.74 8.42
CA PHE A 325 20.23 6.38 8.91
C PHE A 325 21.48 5.70 8.31
N VAL A 326 21.66 5.79 7.00
CA VAL A 326 22.83 5.22 6.30
C VAL A 326 24.12 5.94 6.72
N GLN A 327 24.08 7.26 6.83
CA GLN A 327 25.21 8.06 7.30
C GLN A 327 25.66 7.64 8.71
N LEU A 328 24.72 7.56 9.66
CA LEU A 328 25.03 7.22 11.04
C LEU A 328 25.52 5.78 11.20
N LEU A 329 24.96 4.82 10.47
CA LEU A 329 25.48 3.44 10.49
C LEU A 329 26.96 3.40 10.07
N LYS A 330 27.32 4.15 9.03
CA LYS A 330 28.74 4.27 8.60
C LYS A 330 29.59 4.97 9.65
N GLU A 331 29.12 6.05 10.24
CA GLU A 331 29.83 6.79 11.31
C GLU A 331 30.09 5.93 12.55
N TYR A 332 29.12 5.07 12.92
CA TYR A 332 29.27 4.14 14.05
C TYR A 332 30.07 2.87 13.71
N GLY A 333 30.58 2.74 12.49
CA GLY A 333 31.51 1.68 12.11
C GLY A 333 30.85 0.41 11.57
N ALA A 334 29.65 0.49 11.00
CA ALA A 334 29.07 -0.64 10.28
C ALA A 334 29.97 -1.01 9.09
N GLU A 335 30.48 -2.24 9.07
CA GLU A 335 31.25 -2.77 7.94
C GLU A 335 30.37 -3.14 6.75
N GLN A 336 29.13 -3.54 7.02
CA GLN A 336 28.16 -3.84 5.99
C GLN A 336 27.70 -2.56 5.28
N ASP A 337 27.60 -2.63 3.95
CA ASP A 337 27.04 -1.53 3.15
C ASP A 337 25.50 -1.46 3.30
N PHE A 338 25.01 -0.29 3.69
CA PHE A 338 23.58 0.03 3.80
C PHE A 338 23.13 1.09 2.77
N SER A 339 23.99 1.48 1.81
CA SER A 339 23.68 2.53 0.83
C SER A 339 22.41 2.25 0.02
N PHE A 340 22.08 0.98 -0.22
CA PHE A 340 20.88 0.56 -0.92
C PHE A 340 19.58 1.06 -0.28
N ILE A 341 19.57 1.39 1.02
CA ILE A 341 18.39 1.91 1.72
C ILE A 341 18.00 3.30 1.20
N VAL A 342 18.94 4.09 0.71
CA VAL A 342 18.69 5.42 0.15
C VAL A 342 17.90 5.33 -1.16
N GLU A 343 18.11 4.27 -1.93
CA GLU A 343 17.45 4.03 -3.22
C GLU A 343 16.03 3.47 -3.07
N GLN A 344 15.63 3.07 -1.85
CA GLN A 344 14.30 2.51 -1.58
C GLN A 344 13.28 3.61 -1.37
N ASN A 345 12.01 3.32 -1.70
CA ASN A 345 10.90 4.25 -1.64
C ASN A 345 9.91 3.94 -0.52
N GLY A 346 9.21 4.99 -0.05
CA GLY A 346 8.09 4.86 0.87
C GLY A 346 8.51 4.56 2.31
N MET A 347 7.56 4.04 3.08
CA MET A 347 7.67 3.91 4.53
C MET A 347 8.59 2.77 4.97
N PHE A 348 8.78 1.74 4.13
CA PHE A 348 9.48 0.52 4.51
C PHE A 348 10.83 0.38 3.83
N SER A 349 11.74 -0.30 4.53
CA SER A 349 12.98 -0.83 4.01
C SER A 349 13.15 -2.29 4.39
N PHE A 350 13.68 -3.07 3.48
CA PHE A 350 14.31 -4.33 3.81
C PHE A 350 15.74 -4.02 4.23
N SER A 351 16.02 -4.13 5.53
CA SER A 351 17.29 -3.64 6.11
C SER A 351 18.52 -4.52 5.80
N GLY A 352 18.28 -5.76 5.36
CA GLY A 352 19.33 -6.75 5.19
C GLY A 352 19.81 -7.39 6.50
N LEU A 353 19.15 -7.09 7.63
CA LEU A 353 19.43 -7.75 8.90
C LEU A 353 18.85 -9.18 8.89
N SER A 354 19.61 -10.11 9.46
CA SER A 354 19.15 -11.50 9.64
C SER A 354 18.05 -11.59 10.70
N PRO A 355 17.24 -12.67 10.70
CA PRO A 355 16.26 -12.92 11.76
C PRO A 355 16.87 -12.91 13.17
N GLU A 356 18.07 -13.45 13.33
CA GLU A 356 18.81 -13.53 14.60
C GLU A 356 19.24 -12.13 15.06
N GLN A 357 19.69 -11.27 14.14
CA GLN A 357 20.03 -9.88 14.42
C GLN A 357 18.79 -9.08 14.84
N VAL A 358 17.64 -9.30 14.19
CA VAL A 358 16.38 -8.67 14.57
C VAL A 358 15.89 -9.15 15.95
N ASP A 359 16.02 -10.43 16.26
CA ASP A 359 15.69 -10.99 17.58
C ASP A 359 16.59 -10.34 18.68
N ARG A 360 17.90 -10.20 18.42
CA ARG A 360 18.83 -9.51 19.32
C ARG A 360 18.48 -8.03 19.52
N LEU A 361 18.10 -7.32 18.46
CA LEU A 361 17.64 -5.91 18.58
C LEU A 361 16.46 -5.79 19.53
N LYS A 362 15.50 -6.71 19.48
CA LYS A 362 14.36 -6.73 20.37
C LYS A 362 14.76 -7.07 21.80
N ASP A 363 15.50 -8.16 21.98
CA ASP A 363 15.78 -8.72 23.31
C ASP A 363 16.81 -7.90 24.09
N GLU A 364 17.88 -7.42 23.44
CA GLU A 364 18.94 -6.65 24.07
C GLU A 364 18.63 -5.14 24.13
N PHE A 365 17.96 -4.57 23.12
CA PHE A 365 17.82 -3.13 22.92
C PHE A 365 16.38 -2.59 22.89
N ALA A 366 15.35 -3.44 23.06
CA ALA A 366 13.94 -3.06 22.94
C ALA A 366 13.57 -2.41 21.59
N ILE A 367 14.24 -2.79 20.52
CA ILE A 367 13.97 -2.32 19.15
C ILE A 367 13.17 -3.38 18.41
N TYR A 368 11.93 -3.05 18.11
CA TYR A 368 10.94 -3.96 17.52
C TYR A 368 10.85 -3.75 16.02
N ALA A 369 11.32 -4.72 15.24
CA ALA A 369 11.21 -4.77 13.78
C ALA A 369 10.58 -6.10 13.37
N VAL A 370 10.14 -6.21 12.11
CA VAL A 370 9.63 -7.49 11.59
C VAL A 370 10.80 -8.44 11.40
N ARG A 371 10.65 -9.70 11.84
CA ARG A 371 11.72 -10.70 11.86
C ARG A 371 12.34 -10.97 10.47
N SER A 372 11.64 -10.64 9.39
CA SER A 372 12.16 -10.67 8.02
C SER A 372 13.19 -9.58 7.69
N GLY A 373 13.50 -8.69 8.62
CA GLY A 373 14.39 -7.54 8.38
C GLY A 373 13.66 -6.29 7.85
N ARG A 374 12.33 -6.31 7.74
CA ARG A 374 11.57 -5.10 7.36
C ARG A 374 11.54 -4.11 8.53
N ILE A 375 11.92 -2.87 8.24
CA ILE A 375 11.82 -1.73 9.16
C ILE A 375 10.90 -0.65 8.59
N ASN A 376 10.18 0.05 9.47
CA ASN A 376 9.43 1.25 9.12
C ASN A 376 10.33 2.48 9.26
N VAL A 377 10.90 2.96 8.16
CA VAL A 377 11.75 4.16 8.13
C VAL A 377 10.97 5.41 8.55
N ALA A 378 9.67 5.47 8.22
CA ALA A 378 8.80 6.57 8.64
C ALA A 378 8.57 6.62 10.17
N GLY A 379 8.94 5.58 10.90
CA GLY A 379 8.94 5.54 12.37
C GLY A 379 10.25 6.01 13.03
N ILE A 380 11.28 6.26 12.22
CA ILE A 380 12.56 6.80 12.70
C ILE A 380 12.43 8.31 12.95
N THR A 381 12.98 8.79 14.06
CA THR A 381 13.01 10.21 14.44
C THR A 381 14.44 10.65 14.73
N GLU A 382 14.69 11.95 14.74
CA GLU A 382 16.00 12.51 15.10
C GLU A 382 16.42 12.12 16.54
N ASP A 383 15.43 11.92 17.43
CA ASP A 383 15.67 11.53 18.82
C ASP A 383 16.05 10.04 18.97
N ASN A 384 15.49 9.16 18.15
CA ASN A 384 15.70 7.71 18.30
C ASN A 384 16.76 7.12 17.36
N ILE A 385 17.14 7.84 16.29
CA ILE A 385 17.99 7.30 15.21
C ILE A 385 19.41 6.95 15.69
N ARG A 386 19.97 7.73 16.62
CA ARG A 386 21.32 7.46 17.14
C ARG A 386 21.35 6.15 17.92
N TYR A 387 20.42 5.99 18.87
CA TYR A 387 20.28 4.75 19.63
C TYR A 387 20.00 3.54 18.71
N LEU A 388 19.17 3.74 17.70
CA LEU A 388 18.90 2.71 16.70
C LEU A 388 20.16 2.26 15.95
N CYS A 389 20.94 3.21 15.42
CA CYS A 389 22.15 2.91 14.66
C CYS A 389 23.25 2.26 15.50
N GLU A 390 23.48 2.77 16.72
CA GLU A 390 24.42 2.17 17.68
C GLU A 390 24.04 0.73 18.03
N SER A 391 22.74 0.46 18.21
CA SER A 391 22.23 -0.88 18.52
C SER A 391 22.36 -1.83 17.34
N ILE A 392 22.10 -1.35 16.12
CA ILE A 392 22.29 -2.15 14.90
C ILE A 392 23.74 -2.56 14.76
N VAL A 393 24.69 -1.63 14.91
CA VAL A 393 26.14 -1.95 14.80
C VAL A 393 26.59 -3.00 15.82
N LYS A 394 25.97 -3.04 17.01
CA LYS A 394 26.29 -4.05 18.04
C LYS A 394 25.76 -5.45 17.74
N VAL A 395 24.80 -5.58 16.84
CA VAL A 395 24.24 -6.88 16.46
C VAL A 395 24.74 -7.40 15.10
N LEU A 396 25.43 -6.54 14.30
CA LEU A 396 26.12 -6.93 13.10
C LEU A 396 27.33 -7.80 13.41
#